data_b00e5df240fa5126eaf4436a2bf4566e
#
_entry.id   b00e5df240fa5126eaf4436a2bf4566e
#
_cell.length_a   1.000
_cell.length_b   1.000
_cell.length_c   1.000
_cell.angle_alpha   90.00
_cell.angle_beta   90.00
_cell.angle_gamma   90.00
#
_symmetry.space_group_name_H-M   'P 1'
#
loop_
_entity.id
_entity.type
_entity.pdbx_description
1 polymer ?
#
loop_
_entity_poly.entity_id
_entity_poly.type
_entity_poly.pdbx_seq_one_letter_code
_entity_poly.pdbx_strand_id
1 'polypeptide(L)'
;MKQYKEAITLAFSGASGAPYGLRLLEVLVAMNYQVYVLISSAARVVLDTESNIKLSGNEQKCTEQLSELVKAGPEQVKVFGKDNWFSPVASGSAAPKKMVVCPCSAGSVSAIAVGASDNLLERAADVVIKERGQLILVPRETPFSSIHLENMHKLSQMGVTIMPAAPGFYHKPESIDDLVDFMVARILDHLNIEHTLTKRWGYGDHK
;
A
#
# COMPACT_ATOMS: atom_id res chain seq x y z
N MET A 1 -12.56 6.06 23.95
CA MET A 1 -11.62 5.65 22.88
C MET A 1 -12.34 5.80 21.55
N LYS A 2 -11.77 6.47 20.54
CA LYS A 2 -12.34 6.44 19.18
C LYS A 2 -12.23 5.02 18.66
N GLN A 3 -13.35 4.44 18.25
CA GLN A 3 -13.35 3.15 17.59
C GLN A 3 -13.05 3.38 16.10
N TYR A 4 -11.88 2.99 15.63
CA TYR A 4 -11.55 2.98 14.21
C TYR A 4 -12.29 1.84 13.52
N LYS A 5 -12.46 1.97 12.22
CA LYS A 5 -12.84 0.83 11.37
C LYS A 5 -11.73 -0.23 11.42
N GLU A 6 -11.91 -1.32 10.70
CA GLU A 6 -10.90 -2.38 10.61
C GLU A 6 -9.48 -1.85 10.32
N ALA A 7 -8.48 -2.58 10.75
CA ALA A 7 -7.10 -2.27 10.44
C ALA A 7 -6.73 -2.72 9.01
N ILE A 8 -5.93 -1.92 8.32
CA ILE A 8 -5.37 -2.22 7.00
C ILE A 8 -3.85 -2.14 7.10
N THR A 9 -3.14 -3.10 6.51
CA THR A 9 -1.69 -3.01 6.39
C THR A 9 -1.32 -2.28 5.10
N LEU A 10 -0.58 -1.19 5.21
CA LEU A 10 -0.01 -0.46 4.08
C LEU A 10 1.51 -0.57 4.11
N ALA A 11 2.09 -1.11 3.06
CA ALA A 11 3.53 -1.26 2.94
C ALA A 11 4.10 -0.42 1.81
N PHE A 12 5.26 0.21 2.06
CA PHE A 12 6.04 0.93 1.08
C PHE A 12 7.31 0.15 0.78
N SER A 13 7.53 -0.21 -0.48
CA SER A 13 8.78 -0.83 -0.90
C SER A 13 9.57 0.06 -1.86
N GLY A 14 10.76 -0.34 -2.27
CA GLY A 14 11.73 0.50 -2.95
C GLY A 14 11.45 0.76 -4.43
N ALA A 15 10.22 1.07 -4.81
CA ALA A 15 9.87 1.51 -6.15
C ALA A 15 9.48 2.99 -6.15
N SER A 16 9.67 3.68 -7.27
CA SER A 16 9.15 5.02 -7.49
C SER A 16 7.62 5.01 -7.44
N GLY A 17 7.01 6.09 -6.94
CA GLY A 17 5.56 6.20 -6.76
C GLY A 17 5.16 6.41 -5.29
N ALA A 18 6.05 6.99 -4.47
CA ALA A 18 5.74 7.38 -3.09
C ALA A 18 4.43 8.18 -2.96
N PRO A 19 4.08 9.10 -3.88
CA PRO A 19 2.82 9.84 -3.81
C PRO A 19 1.58 8.95 -3.76
N TYR A 20 1.55 7.82 -4.47
CA TYR A 20 0.41 6.89 -4.41
C TYR A 20 0.18 6.32 -3.01
N GLY A 21 1.26 5.84 -2.36
CA GLY A 21 1.15 5.28 -1.02
C GLY A 21 0.84 6.31 0.06
N LEU A 22 1.43 7.52 -0.05
CA LEU A 22 1.15 8.62 0.86
C LEU A 22 -0.31 9.08 0.75
N ARG A 23 -0.81 9.24 -0.46
CA ARG A 23 -2.20 9.62 -0.69
C ARG A 23 -3.17 8.54 -0.21
N LEU A 24 -2.85 7.27 -0.42
CA LEU A 24 -3.64 6.16 0.11
C LEU A 24 -3.69 6.20 1.65
N LEU A 25 -2.56 6.44 2.30
CA LEU A 25 -2.49 6.59 3.76
C LEU A 25 -3.40 7.73 4.25
N GLU A 26 -3.29 8.90 3.62
CA GLU A 26 -4.11 10.07 3.95
C GLU A 26 -5.60 9.77 3.84
N VAL A 27 -6.02 9.15 2.72
CA VAL A 27 -7.43 8.81 2.47
C VAL A 27 -7.95 7.77 3.47
N LEU A 28 -7.18 6.73 3.76
CA LEU A 28 -7.57 5.71 4.76
C LEU A 28 -7.75 6.32 6.15
N VAL A 29 -6.84 7.23 6.54
CA VAL A 29 -6.94 7.95 7.82
C VAL A 29 -8.18 8.84 7.85
N ALA A 30 -8.42 9.63 6.79
CA ALA A 30 -9.61 10.50 6.69
C ALA A 30 -10.92 9.69 6.74
N MET A 31 -10.92 8.45 6.21
CA MET A 31 -12.04 7.52 6.25
C MET A 31 -12.14 6.73 7.56
N ASN A 32 -11.35 7.06 8.56
CA ASN A 32 -11.37 6.49 9.90
C ASN A 32 -10.95 5.00 9.98
N TYR A 33 -10.06 4.54 9.09
CA TYR A 33 -9.40 3.24 9.20
C TYR A 33 -8.18 3.33 10.15
N GLN A 34 -7.87 2.24 10.83
CA GLN A 34 -6.56 2.06 11.46
C GLN A 34 -5.57 1.57 10.40
N VAL A 35 -4.36 2.12 10.38
CA VAL A 35 -3.37 1.75 9.35
C VAL A 35 -2.07 1.30 10.01
N TYR A 36 -1.69 0.04 9.75
CA TYR A 36 -0.39 -0.49 10.12
C TYR A 36 0.57 -0.30 8.95
N VAL A 37 1.64 0.45 9.19
CA VAL A 37 2.56 0.87 8.13
C VAL A 37 3.88 0.11 8.21
N LEU A 38 4.31 -0.43 7.08
CA LEU A 38 5.59 -1.10 6.90
C LEU A 38 6.42 -0.34 5.85
N ILE A 39 7.68 -0.03 6.15
CA ILE A 39 8.51 0.76 5.24
C ILE A 39 9.87 0.09 5.09
N SER A 40 10.20 -0.36 3.87
CA SER A 40 11.52 -0.90 3.58
C SER A 40 12.60 0.19 3.64
N SER A 41 13.86 -0.21 3.80
CA SER A 41 14.98 0.74 3.79
C SER A 41 15.07 1.50 2.46
N ALA A 42 14.83 0.82 1.35
CA ALA A 42 14.81 1.44 0.03
C ALA A 42 13.62 2.41 -0.14
N ALA A 43 12.46 2.10 0.44
CA ALA A 43 11.31 3.01 0.39
C ALA A 43 11.56 4.34 1.13
N ARG A 44 12.38 4.34 2.19
CA ARG A 44 12.76 5.58 2.88
C ARG A 44 13.57 6.51 1.97
N VAL A 45 14.44 5.94 1.14
CA VAL A 45 15.21 6.71 0.14
C VAL A 45 14.28 7.30 -0.91
N VAL A 46 13.31 6.50 -1.38
CA VAL A 46 12.33 6.96 -2.39
C VAL A 46 11.45 8.08 -1.83
N LEU A 47 10.94 7.94 -0.60
CA LEU A 47 10.14 8.97 0.09
C LEU A 47 10.89 10.29 0.25
N ASP A 48 12.18 10.23 0.64
CA ASP A 48 13.04 11.42 0.74
C ASP A 48 13.25 12.06 -0.63
N THR A 49 13.54 11.25 -1.66
CA THR A 49 13.88 11.75 -3.00
C THR A 49 12.66 12.32 -3.75
N GLU A 50 11.51 11.66 -3.67
CA GLU A 50 10.32 12.02 -4.47
C GLU A 50 9.39 13.02 -3.76
N SER A 51 9.36 13.00 -2.44
CA SER A 51 8.38 13.75 -1.65
C SER A 51 9.02 14.65 -0.57
N ASN A 52 10.36 14.70 -0.49
CA ASN A 52 11.10 15.42 0.57
C ASN A 52 10.68 15.00 2.00
N ILE A 53 10.25 13.75 2.17
CA ILE A 53 9.79 13.21 3.46
C ILE A 53 10.86 12.29 4.03
N LYS A 54 11.63 12.82 4.99
CA LYS A 54 12.68 12.09 5.67
C LYS A 54 12.16 11.43 6.94
N LEU A 55 11.85 10.14 6.84
CA LEU A 55 11.32 9.36 7.96
C LEU A 55 12.42 8.73 8.82
N SER A 56 12.20 8.76 10.13
CA SER A 56 13.08 8.13 11.11
C SER A 56 13.12 6.62 10.97
N GLY A 57 14.28 5.99 11.24
CA GLY A 57 14.42 4.54 11.38
C GLY A 57 13.77 3.98 12.66
N ASN A 58 13.54 4.81 13.68
CA ASN A 58 12.87 4.43 14.91
C ASN A 58 11.35 4.36 14.69
N GLU A 59 10.71 3.26 15.11
CA GLU A 59 9.29 2.99 14.91
C GLU A 59 8.39 4.09 15.48
N GLN A 60 8.63 4.46 16.74
CA GLN A 60 7.80 5.45 17.43
C GLN A 60 7.91 6.82 16.76
N LYS A 61 9.14 7.29 16.52
CA LYS A 61 9.37 8.57 15.86
C LYS A 61 8.80 8.60 14.43
N CYS A 62 8.91 7.50 13.71
CA CYS A 62 8.32 7.38 12.37
C CYS A 62 6.78 7.38 12.41
N THR A 63 6.20 6.74 13.44
CA THR A 63 4.74 6.78 13.68
C THR A 63 4.27 8.20 13.95
N GLU A 64 4.97 8.95 14.81
CA GLU A 64 4.68 10.35 15.10
C GLU A 64 4.75 11.22 13.83
N GLN A 65 5.84 11.07 13.04
CA GLN A 65 6.03 11.82 11.79
C GLN A 65 4.91 11.57 10.78
N LEU A 66 4.54 10.29 10.56
CA LEU A 66 3.46 9.97 9.63
C LEU A 66 2.09 10.39 10.16
N SER A 67 1.85 10.23 11.46
CA SER A 67 0.59 10.66 12.10
C SER A 67 0.38 12.16 11.97
N GLU A 68 1.43 12.95 12.16
CA GLU A 68 1.39 14.41 11.96
C GLU A 68 1.15 14.76 10.49
N LEU A 69 1.86 14.10 9.57
CA LEU A 69 1.76 14.35 8.13
C LEU A 69 0.31 14.16 7.62
N VAL A 70 -0.37 13.09 8.05
CA VAL A 70 -1.72 12.76 7.58
C VAL A 70 -2.81 13.18 8.58
N LYS A 71 -2.47 13.93 9.62
CA LYS A 71 -3.38 14.39 10.67
C LYS A 71 -4.17 13.26 11.33
N ALA A 72 -3.50 12.15 11.59
CA ALA A 72 -4.11 10.97 12.19
C ALA A 72 -4.53 11.22 13.64
N GLY A 73 -5.60 10.54 14.06
CA GLY A 73 -5.99 10.48 15.46
C GLY A 73 -5.04 9.57 16.29
N PRO A 74 -5.18 9.59 17.63
CA PRO A 74 -4.36 8.74 18.50
C PRO A 74 -4.44 7.27 18.11
N GLU A 75 -3.29 6.59 18.01
CA GLU A 75 -3.17 5.15 17.65
C GLU A 75 -3.78 4.76 16.29
N GLN A 76 -4.14 5.72 15.44
CA GLN A 76 -4.75 5.45 14.13
C GLN A 76 -3.72 4.96 13.11
N VAL A 77 -2.51 5.49 13.13
CA VAL A 77 -1.35 5.05 12.33
C VAL A 77 -0.34 4.43 13.26
N LYS A 78 0.23 3.29 12.89
CA LYS A 78 1.30 2.64 13.63
C LYS A 78 2.32 2.03 12.68
N VAL A 79 3.57 2.46 12.82
CA VAL A 79 4.69 1.92 12.04
C VAL A 79 5.31 0.76 12.78
N PHE A 80 5.61 -0.33 12.07
CA PHE A 80 6.40 -1.45 12.58
C PHE A 80 7.71 -1.57 11.80
N GLY A 81 8.79 -1.79 12.51
CA GLY A 81 10.12 -2.01 11.94
C GLY A 81 10.23 -3.35 11.23
N LYS A 82 11.21 -3.45 10.35
CA LYS A 82 11.41 -4.63 9.49
C LYS A 82 11.61 -5.95 10.25
N ASP A 83 12.08 -5.88 11.51
CA ASP A 83 12.41 -7.03 12.35
C ASP A 83 11.44 -7.17 13.54
N ASN A 84 10.30 -6.46 13.54
CA ASN A 84 9.32 -6.52 14.64
C ASN A 84 8.36 -7.73 14.46
N TRP A 85 8.90 -8.91 14.72
CA TRP A 85 8.17 -10.20 14.61
C TRP A 85 7.03 -10.40 15.61
N PHE A 86 6.95 -9.55 16.64
CA PHE A 86 5.85 -9.56 17.62
C PHE A 86 4.70 -8.61 17.25
N SER A 87 4.82 -7.93 16.12
CA SER A 87 3.74 -7.06 15.62
C SER A 87 2.50 -7.87 15.19
N PRO A 88 1.30 -7.26 15.23
CA PRO A 88 0.07 -7.94 14.81
C PRO A 88 0.13 -8.49 13.38
N VAL A 89 0.86 -7.83 12.47
CA VAL A 89 0.93 -8.23 11.05
C VAL A 89 1.75 -9.50 10.81
N ALA A 90 2.56 -9.93 11.78
CA ALA A 90 3.40 -11.11 11.66
C ALA A 90 2.66 -12.44 11.92
N SER A 91 1.44 -12.39 12.48
CA SER A 91 0.69 -13.58 12.93
C SER A 91 -0.72 -13.61 12.35
N GLY A 92 -1.12 -14.75 11.78
CA GLY A 92 -2.42 -14.93 11.15
C GLY A 92 -3.63 -14.70 12.05
N SER A 93 -3.50 -14.94 13.36
CA SER A 93 -4.60 -14.74 14.32
C SER A 93 -4.90 -13.26 14.61
N ALA A 94 -3.95 -12.36 14.35
CA ALA A 94 -4.03 -10.94 14.69
C ALA A 94 -3.89 -10.01 13.48
N ALA A 95 -3.41 -10.54 12.33
CA ALA A 95 -3.12 -9.73 11.16
C ALA A 95 -4.40 -9.15 10.53
N PRO A 96 -4.34 -7.90 10.07
CA PRO A 96 -5.37 -7.37 9.20
C PRO A 96 -5.56 -8.26 7.97
N LYS A 97 -6.81 -8.45 7.57
CA LYS A 97 -7.13 -9.26 6.38
C LYS A 97 -6.89 -8.52 5.06
N LYS A 98 -6.63 -7.23 5.11
CA LYS A 98 -6.39 -6.37 3.95
C LYS A 98 -4.99 -5.80 4.02
N MET A 99 -4.22 -5.98 2.94
CA MET A 99 -2.87 -5.42 2.81
C MET A 99 -2.67 -4.86 1.41
N VAL A 100 -2.04 -3.70 1.36
CA VAL A 100 -1.61 -3.05 0.12
C VAL A 100 -0.11 -2.80 0.18
N VAL A 101 0.62 -3.16 -0.86
CA VAL A 101 2.03 -2.76 -1.05
C VAL A 101 2.05 -1.71 -2.15
N CYS A 102 2.23 -0.45 -1.77
CA CYS A 102 2.14 0.70 -2.67
C CYS A 102 3.17 1.79 -2.30
N PRO A 103 4.14 2.06 -3.17
CA PRO A 103 4.48 1.32 -4.37
C PRO A 103 5.12 -0.05 -4.07
N CYS A 104 5.10 -0.97 -5.04
CA CYS A 104 5.70 -2.28 -4.91
C CYS A 104 6.88 -2.44 -5.88
N SER A 105 8.07 -2.73 -5.36
CA SER A 105 9.25 -3.00 -6.18
C SER A 105 9.22 -4.41 -6.78
N ALA A 106 9.88 -4.60 -7.91
CA ALA A 106 10.03 -5.91 -8.53
C ALA A 106 10.70 -6.93 -7.58
N GLY A 107 11.64 -6.48 -6.75
CA GLY A 107 12.25 -7.32 -5.71
C GLY A 107 11.23 -7.80 -4.67
N SER A 108 10.33 -6.91 -4.20
CA SER A 108 9.25 -7.32 -3.28
C SER A 108 8.25 -8.27 -3.94
N VAL A 109 7.88 -8.03 -5.21
CA VAL A 109 7.05 -8.97 -5.99
C VAL A 109 7.71 -10.35 -6.03
N SER A 110 8.99 -10.41 -6.36
CA SER A 110 9.76 -11.66 -6.42
C SER A 110 9.80 -12.39 -5.09
N ALA A 111 10.15 -11.69 -4.00
CA ALA A 111 10.25 -12.26 -2.67
C ALA A 111 8.91 -12.86 -2.21
N ILE A 112 7.81 -12.12 -2.38
CA ILE A 112 6.46 -12.59 -2.04
C ILE A 112 6.07 -13.80 -2.91
N ALA A 113 6.40 -13.80 -4.21
CA ALA A 113 6.07 -14.89 -5.13
C ALA A 113 6.74 -16.22 -4.79
N VAL A 114 7.91 -16.19 -4.15
CA VAL A 114 8.60 -17.41 -3.70
C VAL A 114 8.34 -17.74 -2.23
N GLY A 115 7.53 -16.94 -1.54
CA GLY A 115 7.20 -17.15 -0.12
C GLY A 115 8.35 -16.79 0.81
N ALA A 116 9.22 -15.87 0.44
CA ALA A 116 10.25 -15.35 1.33
C ALA A 116 9.60 -14.63 2.52
N SER A 117 10.26 -14.67 3.66
CA SER A 117 9.82 -14.03 4.91
C SER A 117 11.03 -13.47 5.65
N ASP A 118 11.94 -12.83 4.94
CA ASP A 118 13.20 -12.33 5.47
C ASP A 118 13.06 -11.00 6.23
N ASN A 119 11.91 -10.36 6.08
CA ASN A 119 11.54 -9.15 6.78
C ASN A 119 10.03 -9.10 7.03
N LEU A 120 9.59 -8.17 7.87
CA LEU A 120 8.19 -8.05 8.27
C LEU A 120 7.23 -7.75 7.11
N LEU A 121 7.67 -7.04 6.07
CA LEU A 121 6.82 -6.76 4.89
C LEU A 121 6.49 -8.06 4.15
N GLU A 122 7.49 -8.86 3.86
CA GLU A 122 7.35 -10.16 3.19
C GLU A 122 6.52 -11.12 4.06
N ARG A 123 6.82 -11.16 5.36
CA ARG A 123 6.05 -11.97 6.31
C ARG A 123 4.59 -11.57 6.39
N ALA A 124 4.28 -10.28 6.42
CA ALA A 124 2.90 -9.80 6.44
C ALA A 124 2.14 -10.19 5.16
N ALA A 125 2.79 -10.10 4.00
CA ALA A 125 2.21 -10.55 2.74
C ALA A 125 1.95 -12.07 2.73
N ASP A 126 2.91 -12.88 3.18
CA ASP A 126 2.75 -14.33 3.34
C ASP A 126 1.58 -14.67 4.27
N VAL A 127 1.48 -13.98 5.41
CA VAL A 127 0.37 -14.16 6.35
C VAL A 127 -0.97 -13.86 5.69
N VAL A 128 -1.09 -12.74 4.96
CA VAL A 128 -2.35 -12.38 4.29
C VAL A 128 -2.72 -13.43 3.23
N ILE A 129 -1.76 -13.92 2.44
CA ILE A 129 -2.00 -14.96 1.43
C ILE A 129 -2.47 -16.26 2.10
N LYS A 130 -1.76 -16.77 3.12
CA LYS A 130 -2.10 -18.04 3.76
C LYS A 130 -3.43 -18.00 4.51
N GLU A 131 -3.80 -16.85 5.07
CA GLU A 131 -5.08 -16.63 5.77
C GLU A 131 -6.24 -16.30 4.80
N ARG A 132 -5.99 -16.36 3.48
CA ARG A 132 -6.99 -16.03 2.44
C ARG A 132 -7.53 -14.61 2.57
N GLY A 133 -6.69 -13.69 3.06
CA GLY A 133 -6.95 -12.26 3.07
C GLY A 133 -6.77 -11.64 1.68
N GLN A 134 -6.95 -10.36 1.60
CA GLN A 134 -6.82 -9.58 0.36
C GLN A 134 -5.47 -8.87 0.32
N LEU A 135 -4.63 -9.25 -0.63
CA LEU A 135 -3.36 -8.60 -0.92
C LEU A 135 -3.44 -7.89 -2.27
N ILE A 136 -3.10 -6.60 -2.27
CA ILE A 136 -2.95 -5.79 -3.48
C ILE A 136 -1.48 -5.37 -3.59
N LEU A 137 -0.86 -5.70 -4.70
CA LEU A 137 0.48 -5.22 -5.05
C LEU A 137 0.36 -4.19 -6.15
N VAL A 138 0.99 -3.02 -5.95
CA VAL A 138 1.02 -1.91 -6.91
C VAL A 138 2.44 -1.80 -7.50
N PRO A 139 2.83 -2.73 -8.41
CA PRO A 139 4.16 -2.71 -8.98
C PRO A 139 4.37 -1.48 -9.86
N ARG A 140 5.57 -0.88 -9.75
CA ARG A 140 6.04 0.18 -10.63
C ARG A 140 7.40 -0.21 -11.20
N GLU A 141 7.39 -0.59 -12.46
CA GLU A 141 8.56 -1.02 -13.21
C GLU A 141 8.35 -0.78 -14.71
N THR A 142 9.40 -0.40 -15.43
CA THR A 142 9.38 -0.20 -16.87
C THR A 142 10.79 -0.40 -17.45
N PRO A 143 10.98 -1.36 -18.40
CA PRO A 143 10.04 -2.37 -18.88
C PRO A 143 9.91 -3.53 -17.89
N PHE A 144 8.89 -4.38 -18.05
CA PHE A 144 8.82 -5.66 -17.35
C PHE A 144 9.70 -6.71 -18.03
N SER A 145 10.48 -7.44 -17.22
CA SER A 145 11.18 -8.66 -17.67
C SER A 145 10.25 -9.87 -17.64
N SER A 146 10.65 -10.96 -18.30
CA SER A 146 9.94 -12.25 -18.21
C SER A 146 9.81 -12.75 -16.77
N ILE A 147 10.84 -12.54 -15.94
CA ILE A 147 10.84 -12.91 -14.52
C ILE A 147 9.76 -12.11 -13.75
N HIS A 148 9.64 -10.81 -14.02
CA HIS A 148 8.60 -9.98 -13.39
C HIS A 148 7.21 -10.48 -13.75
N LEU A 149 6.97 -10.75 -15.04
CA LEU A 149 5.69 -11.26 -15.56
C LEU A 149 5.34 -12.62 -14.97
N GLU A 150 6.29 -13.54 -14.88
CA GLU A 150 6.11 -14.86 -14.27
C GLU A 150 5.72 -14.76 -12.79
N ASN A 151 6.43 -13.93 -12.01
CA ASN A 151 6.13 -13.74 -10.60
C ASN A 151 4.75 -13.09 -10.39
N MET A 152 4.39 -12.09 -11.18
CA MET A 152 3.08 -11.46 -11.13
C MET A 152 1.96 -12.44 -11.52
N HIS A 153 2.19 -13.27 -12.55
CA HIS A 153 1.25 -14.31 -12.95
C HIS A 153 1.02 -15.33 -11.82
N LYS A 154 2.10 -15.84 -11.22
CA LYS A 154 2.04 -16.78 -10.10
C LYS A 154 1.24 -16.21 -8.93
N LEU A 155 1.51 -14.98 -8.54
CA LEU A 155 0.79 -14.29 -7.46
C LEU A 155 -0.70 -14.10 -7.80
N SER A 156 -1.01 -13.73 -9.04
CA SER A 156 -2.39 -13.59 -9.52
C SER A 156 -3.17 -14.91 -9.42
N GLN A 157 -2.54 -16.03 -9.74
CA GLN A 157 -3.14 -17.36 -9.57
C GLN A 157 -3.44 -17.72 -8.10
N MET A 158 -2.70 -17.13 -7.15
CA MET A 158 -2.94 -17.27 -5.71
C MET A 158 -4.02 -16.30 -5.18
N GLY A 159 -4.62 -15.48 -6.05
CA GLY A 159 -5.66 -14.51 -5.69
C GLY A 159 -5.13 -13.14 -5.27
N VAL A 160 -3.83 -12.88 -5.45
CA VAL A 160 -3.26 -11.54 -5.23
C VAL A 160 -3.67 -10.61 -6.37
N THR A 161 -4.14 -9.43 -6.04
CA THR A 161 -4.42 -8.39 -7.03
C THR A 161 -3.12 -7.72 -7.46
N ILE A 162 -2.77 -7.87 -8.73
CA ILE A 162 -1.64 -7.17 -9.34
C ILE A 162 -2.19 -5.93 -10.05
N MET A 163 -1.85 -4.76 -9.53
CA MET A 163 -2.34 -3.47 -10.02
C MET A 163 -1.15 -2.56 -10.36
N PRO A 164 -0.57 -2.66 -11.57
CA PRO A 164 0.53 -1.79 -11.96
C PRO A 164 0.19 -0.30 -11.78
N ALA A 165 1.17 0.51 -11.37
CA ALA A 165 1.01 1.95 -11.24
C ALA A 165 0.90 2.61 -12.64
N ALA A 166 -0.23 2.37 -13.31
CA ALA A 166 -0.52 2.77 -14.69
C ALA A 166 -1.86 3.53 -14.75
N PRO A 167 -1.88 4.81 -14.36
CA PRO A 167 -3.11 5.61 -14.36
C PRO A 167 -3.66 5.81 -15.77
N GLY A 168 -4.99 5.84 -15.87
CA GLY A 168 -5.69 6.12 -17.13
C GLY A 168 -5.84 7.62 -17.41
N PHE A 169 -5.93 8.00 -18.68
CA PHE A 169 -6.07 9.39 -19.13
C PHE A 169 -7.48 9.76 -19.58
N TYR A 170 -8.42 8.81 -19.61
CA TYR A 170 -9.78 9.06 -20.11
C TYR A 170 -10.61 10.01 -19.22
N HIS A 171 -10.19 10.24 -17.97
CA HIS A 171 -10.79 11.25 -17.08
C HIS A 171 -10.27 12.67 -17.35
N LYS A 172 -9.37 12.86 -18.33
CA LYS A 172 -8.73 14.14 -18.66
C LYS A 172 -8.06 14.78 -17.44
N PRO A 173 -7.05 14.14 -16.84
CA PRO A 173 -6.38 14.67 -15.66
C PRO A 173 -5.73 16.03 -16.00
N GLU A 174 -5.87 17.00 -15.11
CA GLU A 174 -5.33 18.34 -15.24
C GLU A 174 -4.06 18.51 -14.38
N SER A 175 -3.82 17.58 -13.48
CA SER A 175 -2.70 17.58 -12.54
C SER A 175 -2.10 16.19 -12.34
N ILE A 176 -0.92 16.13 -11.72
CA ILE A 176 -0.33 14.87 -11.25
C ILE A 176 -1.19 14.26 -10.14
N ASP A 177 -1.79 15.09 -9.30
CA ASP A 177 -2.64 14.63 -8.20
C ASP A 177 -3.88 13.88 -8.71
N ASP A 178 -4.43 14.27 -9.86
CA ASP A 178 -5.53 13.53 -10.48
C ASP A 178 -5.11 12.12 -10.93
N LEU A 179 -3.87 11.95 -11.39
CA LEU A 179 -3.31 10.63 -11.72
C LEU A 179 -3.07 9.79 -10.46
N VAL A 180 -2.65 10.44 -9.37
CA VAL A 180 -2.48 9.80 -8.06
C VAL A 180 -3.83 9.37 -7.53
N ASP A 181 -4.82 10.25 -7.51
CA ASP A 181 -6.19 9.95 -7.04
C ASP A 181 -6.86 8.86 -7.88
N PHE A 182 -6.60 8.79 -9.19
CA PHE A 182 -7.06 7.68 -10.02
C PHE A 182 -6.57 6.33 -9.50
N MET A 183 -5.27 6.20 -9.21
CA MET A 183 -4.70 4.95 -8.71
C MET A 183 -5.21 4.62 -7.32
N VAL A 184 -5.30 5.61 -6.43
CA VAL A 184 -5.83 5.44 -5.07
C VAL A 184 -7.30 5.00 -5.12
N ALA A 185 -8.11 5.61 -5.97
CA ALA A 185 -9.51 5.22 -6.20
C ALA A 185 -9.62 3.74 -6.60
N ARG A 186 -8.78 3.29 -7.55
CA ARG A 186 -8.76 1.88 -7.97
C ARG A 186 -8.36 0.92 -6.86
N ILE A 187 -7.41 1.31 -6.00
CA ILE A 187 -7.03 0.51 -4.82
C ILE A 187 -8.22 0.42 -3.85
N LEU A 188 -8.89 1.54 -3.57
CA LEU A 188 -10.06 1.57 -2.67
C LEU A 188 -11.23 0.74 -3.22
N ASP A 189 -11.51 0.81 -4.53
CA ASP A 189 -12.52 -0.04 -5.18
C ASP A 189 -12.24 -1.53 -4.91
N HIS A 190 -10.99 -1.96 -5.10
CA HIS A 190 -10.59 -3.35 -4.86
C HIS A 190 -10.63 -3.74 -3.37
N LEU A 191 -10.41 -2.79 -2.46
CA LEU A 191 -10.58 -3.01 -1.02
C LEU A 191 -12.05 -3.02 -0.58
N ASN A 192 -13.00 -2.79 -1.50
CA ASN A 192 -14.41 -2.59 -1.24
C ASN A 192 -14.66 -1.42 -0.26
N ILE A 193 -13.95 -0.33 -0.45
CA ILE A 193 -14.08 0.91 0.33
C ILE A 193 -14.76 1.95 -0.56
N GLU A 194 -15.94 2.42 -0.15
CA GLU A 194 -16.65 3.48 -0.86
C GLU A 194 -15.88 4.80 -0.77
N HIS A 195 -15.76 5.50 -1.89
CA HIS A 195 -15.03 6.77 -1.99
C HIS A 195 -15.62 7.69 -3.07
N THR A 196 -15.19 8.94 -3.06
CA THR A 196 -15.61 9.98 -4.01
C THR A 196 -14.42 10.63 -4.73
N LEU A 197 -13.22 9.99 -4.73
CA LEU A 197 -12.01 10.56 -5.33
C LEU A 197 -12.12 10.75 -6.84
N THR A 198 -12.76 9.81 -7.52
CA THR A 198 -12.97 9.87 -8.97
C THR A 198 -14.39 9.48 -9.33
N LYS A 199 -14.90 10.03 -10.44
CA LYS A 199 -16.18 9.61 -11.01
C LYS A 199 -16.04 8.19 -11.57
N ARG A 200 -17.00 7.32 -11.27
CA ARG A 200 -17.02 5.96 -11.85
C ARG A 200 -17.35 6.05 -13.34
N TRP A 201 -16.67 5.25 -14.15
CA TRP A 201 -16.94 5.15 -15.58
C TRP A 201 -18.36 4.61 -15.82
N GLY A 202 -19.12 5.29 -16.69
CA GLY A 202 -20.49 4.87 -17.05
C GLY A 202 -21.58 5.34 -16.07
N TYR A 203 -21.25 5.99 -14.96
CA TYR A 203 -22.20 6.59 -14.03
C TYR A 203 -22.16 8.12 -14.15
N GLY A 204 -22.82 8.69 -15.11
CA GLY A 204 -23.00 10.13 -15.25
C GLY A 204 -23.02 10.57 -16.69
N ASP A 205 -24.13 11.18 -17.08
CA ASP A 205 -24.43 12.02 -18.25
C ASP A 205 -23.50 11.89 -19.46
N HIS A 206 -23.77 10.90 -20.30
CA HIS A 206 -23.50 11.00 -21.73
C HIS A 206 -24.51 12.01 -22.29
N LYS A 207 -24.17 13.31 -22.20
CA LYS A 207 -24.73 14.35 -23.07
C LYS A 207 -23.67 14.78 -24.05
#